data_8b0d69ee143efb04729c84c6481d2215
#
_entry.id   8b0d69ee143efb04729c84c6481d2215
#
_cell.length_a   1.000
_cell.length_b   1.000
_cell.length_c   1.000
_cell.angle_alpha   90.00
_cell.angle_beta   90.00
_cell.angle_gamma   90.00
#
_symmetry.space_group_name_H-M   'P 1'
#
loop_
_entity.id
_entity.type
_entity.pdbx_description
1 polymer ?
#
loop_
_entity_poly.entity_id
_entity_poly.type
_entity_poly.pdbx_seq_one_letter_code
_entity_poly.pdbx_strand_id
1 'polypeptide(L)'
;MIQFAINKAYFLQALHTTRRAISSKNAIPILSAIKIEVTSDGIYLTGSNGQISIENSISVSEENAGLLITQPGSILLEANFFINVVSSLPDVTLTFEEIEQYQVLLKSGKSEITLKGKDVEQYPRIQEVDSLTPLLMDTKVLKSIIAETSFAASTQ
;
A
#
# COMPACT_ATOMS: atom_id res chain seq x y z
N MET A 1 -1.62 -16.49 7.87
CA MET A 1 -0.64 -16.52 6.75
C MET A 1 -1.32 -15.94 5.53
N ILE A 2 -0.70 -14.98 4.86
CA ILE A 2 -1.28 -14.28 3.70
C ILE A 2 -0.84 -14.98 2.43
N GLN A 3 -1.76 -15.12 1.46
CA GLN A 3 -1.39 -15.61 0.14
C GLN A 3 -2.27 -15.00 -0.96
N PHE A 4 -1.63 -14.40 -1.97
CA PHE A 4 -2.31 -13.88 -3.15
C PHE A 4 -1.37 -13.84 -4.37
N ALA A 5 -1.96 -13.74 -5.56
CA ALA A 5 -1.27 -13.44 -6.81
C ALA A 5 -1.88 -12.18 -7.45
N ILE A 6 -1.05 -11.37 -8.11
CA ILE A 6 -1.47 -10.09 -8.67
C ILE A 6 -0.59 -9.69 -9.87
N ASN A 7 -1.13 -8.85 -10.75
CA ASN A 7 -0.32 -8.17 -11.77
C ASN A 7 0.69 -7.23 -11.09
N LYS A 8 1.98 -7.48 -11.33
CA LYS A 8 3.08 -6.73 -10.70
C LYS A 8 3.00 -5.23 -10.98
N ALA A 9 2.74 -4.83 -12.21
CA ALA A 9 2.72 -3.42 -12.58
C ALA A 9 1.58 -2.66 -11.88
N TYR A 10 0.42 -3.29 -11.79
CA TYR A 10 -0.74 -2.76 -11.09
C TYR A 10 -0.47 -2.60 -9.58
N PHE A 11 0.09 -3.64 -8.97
CA PHE A 11 0.45 -3.62 -7.55
C PHE A 11 1.53 -2.58 -7.25
N LEU A 12 2.55 -2.48 -8.12
CA LEU A 12 3.62 -1.50 -7.97
C LEU A 12 3.10 -0.05 -8.04
N GLN A 13 2.14 0.22 -8.92
CA GLN A 13 1.49 1.53 -9.00
C GLN A 13 0.77 1.89 -7.69
N ALA A 14 0.02 0.94 -7.11
CA ALA A 14 -0.66 1.13 -5.84
C ALA A 14 0.35 1.36 -4.69
N LEU A 15 1.44 0.58 -4.64
CA LEU A 15 2.52 0.75 -3.68
C LEU A 15 3.17 2.15 -3.78
N HIS A 16 3.46 2.61 -4.99
CA HIS A 16 4.03 3.96 -5.20
C HIS A 16 3.07 5.07 -4.75
N THR A 17 1.77 4.90 -4.99
CA THR A 17 0.77 5.87 -4.52
C THR A 17 0.73 5.93 -3.00
N THR A 18 0.67 4.78 -2.34
CA THR A 18 0.65 4.68 -0.87
C THR A 18 1.91 5.24 -0.23
N ARG A 19 3.08 4.98 -0.85
CA ARG A 19 4.38 5.46 -0.37
C ARG A 19 4.47 6.99 -0.26
N ARG A 20 3.67 7.75 -0.99
CA ARG A 20 3.68 9.23 -0.95
C ARG A 20 3.35 9.79 0.43
N ALA A 21 2.63 9.05 1.26
CA ALA A 21 2.36 9.44 2.65
C ALA A 21 3.52 9.10 3.60
N ILE A 22 4.51 8.31 3.17
CA ILE A 22 5.60 7.86 4.03
C ILE A 22 6.78 8.84 3.91
N SER A 23 7.15 9.45 5.03
CA SER A 23 8.31 10.34 5.08
C SER A 23 9.62 9.54 5.17
N SER A 24 10.69 10.06 4.57
CA SER A 24 12.04 9.52 4.77
C SER A 24 12.61 9.80 6.17
N LYS A 25 12.01 10.74 6.91
CA LYS A 25 12.41 11.15 8.26
C LYS A 25 11.22 11.03 9.21
N ASN A 26 10.77 9.81 9.47
CA ASN A 26 9.70 9.58 10.43
C ASN A 26 10.21 9.62 11.87
N ALA A 27 9.54 10.39 12.72
CA ALA A 27 9.80 10.39 14.17
C ALA A 27 9.43 9.02 14.79
N ILE A 28 8.50 8.31 14.19
CA ILE A 28 8.06 6.97 14.59
C ILE A 28 8.57 5.96 13.56
N PRO A 29 9.57 5.12 13.88
CA PRO A 29 10.24 4.24 12.91
C PRO A 29 9.31 3.26 12.19
N ILE A 30 8.24 2.78 12.84
CA ILE A 30 7.29 1.83 12.22
C ILE A 30 6.53 2.44 11.05
N LEU A 31 6.38 3.76 10.98
CA LEU A 31 5.74 4.46 9.88
C LEU A 31 6.58 4.50 8.58
N SER A 32 7.80 3.94 8.59
CA SER A 32 8.54 3.65 7.36
C SER A 32 8.01 2.42 6.62
N ALA A 33 7.11 1.66 7.25
CA ALA A 33 6.48 0.49 6.66
C ALA A 33 5.16 0.83 5.95
N ILE A 34 4.83 0.02 4.93
CA ILE A 34 3.48 -0.09 4.37
C ILE A 34 2.75 -1.18 5.13
N LYS A 35 1.55 -0.87 5.60
CA LYS A 35 0.60 -1.85 6.11
C LYS A 35 -0.13 -2.47 4.93
N ILE A 36 -0.10 -3.80 4.85
CA ILE A 36 -0.79 -4.59 3.84
C ILE A 36 -1.86 -5.39 4.55
N GLU A 37 -3.11 -5.17 4.20
CA GLU A 37 -4.26 -5.97 4.64
C GLU A 37 -4.89 -6.65 3.44
N VAL A 38 -5.08 -7.95 3.54
CA VAL A 38 -5.70 -8.77 2.51
C VAL A 38 -6.98 -9.36 3.09
N THR A 39 -8.10 -9.06 2.45
CA THR A 39 -9.43 -9.57 2.80
C THR A 39 -9.95 -10.46 1.68
N SER A 40 -11.18 -10.97 1.78
CA SER A 40 -11.84 -11.68 0.68
C SER A 40 -12.12 -10.79 -0.54
N ASP A 41 -12.23 -9.48 -0.34
CA ASP A 41 -12.71 -8.52 -1.33
C ASP A 41 -11.57 -7.78 -2.04
N GLY A 42 -10.37 -7.78 -1.45
CA GLY A 42 -9.25 -7.05 -2.02
C GLY A 42 -8.06 -6.90 -1.10
N ILE A 43 -7.11 -6.10 -1.57
CA ILE A 43 -5.90 -5.70 -0.85
C ILE A 43 -6.03 -4.22 -0.48
N TYR A 44 -5.72 -3.90 0.77
CA TYR A 44 -5.66 -2.54 1.29
C TYR A 44 -4.23 -2.22 1.68
N LEU A 45 -3.70 -1.15 1.10
CA LEU A 45 -2.33 -0.67 1.32
C LEU A 45 -2.39 0.66 2.06
N THR A 46 -1.84 0.72 3.26
CA THR A 46 -1.84 1.94 4.06
C THR A 46 -0.43 2.43 4.33
N GLY A 47 -0.20 3.72 4.06
CA GLY A 47 1.03 4.44 4.41
C GLY A 47 0.71 5.71 5.18
N SER A 48 1.56 6.09 6.13
CA SER A 48 1.36 7.30 6.94
C SER A 48 2.70 7.88 7.40
N ASN A 49 2.71 9.18 7.68
CA ASN A 49 3.79 9.86 8.41
C ASN A 49 3.32 10.41 9.77
N GLY A 50 2.11 10.05 10.19
CA GLY A 50 1.47 10.54 11.41
C GLY A 50 0.63 11.80 11.21
N GLN A 51 0.81 12.54 10.13
CA GLN A 51 0.01 13.74 9.77
C GLN A 51 -0.87 13.49 8.56
N ILE A 52 -0.36 12.74 7.58
CA ILE A 52 -1.06 12.36 6.36
C ILE A 52 -1.07 10.85 6.29
N SER A 53 -2.20 10.28 5.90
CA SER A 53 -2.36 8.87 5.62
C SER A 53 -2.96 8.67 4.24
N ILE A 54 -2.43 7.70 3.49
CA ILE A 54 -2.98 7.27 2.21
C ILE A 54 -3.33 5.80 2.35
N GLU A 55 -4.59 5.48 2.13
CA GLU A 55 -5.05 4.12 1.91
C GLU A 55 -5.39 3.93 0.44
N ASN A 56 -4.89 2.86 -0.15
CA ASN A 56 -5.17 2.47 -1.53
C ASN A 56 -5.72 1.05 -1.52
N SER A 57 -6.86 0.85 -2.17
CA SER A 57 -7.49 -0.47 -2.26
C SER A 57 -7.40 -1.02 -3.68
N ILE A 58 -7.22 -2.34 -3.78
CA ILE A 58 -7.26 -3.10 -5.02
C ILE A 58 -8.32 -4.18 -4.85
N SER A 59 -9.44 -4.04 -5.57
CA SER A 59 -10.54 -5.00 -5.49
C SER A 59 -10.29 -6.24 -6.35
N VAL A 60 -10.81 -7.38 -5.93
CA VAL A 60 -10.83 -8.62 -6.75
C VAL A 60 -11.65 -8.44 -8.04
N SER A 61 -12.55 -7.46 -8.08
CA SER A 61 -13.35 -7.13 -9.26
C SER A 61 -12.59 -6.32 -10.32
N GLU A 62 -11.39 -5.86 -10.02
CA GLU A 62 -10.56 -5.11 -10.96
C GLU A 62 -9.83 -6.04 -11.92
N GLU A 63 -10.38 -6.23 -13.11
CA GLU A 63 -9.87 -7.16 -14.13
C GLU A 63 -8.38 -6.95 -14.43
N ASN A 64 -7.93 -5.69 -14.54
CA ASN A 64 -6.54 -5.35 -14.86
C ASN A 64 -5.56 -5.69 -13.73
N ALA A 65 -6.03 -5.83 -12.50
CA ALA A 65 -5.22 -6.21 -11.37
C ALA A 65 -4.85 -7.70 -11.40
N GLY A 66 -5.69 -8.54 -12.00
CA GLY A 66 -5.50 -9.99 -12.02
C GLY A 66 -5.34 -10.57 -10.61
N LEU A 67 -6.06 -10.01 -9.63
CA LEU A 67 -5.93 -10.34 -8.22
C LEU A 67 -6.63 -11.65 -7.88
N LEU A 68 -5.86 -12.59 -7.36
CA LEU A 68 -6.36 -13.87 -6.83
C LEU A 68 -5.93 -14.00 -5.38
N ILE A 69 -6.88 -14.00 -4.45
CA ILE A 69 -6.64 -14.14 -3.02
C ILE A 69 -6.90 -15.58 -2.60
N THR A 70 -5.88 -16.21 -2.02
CA THR A 70 -5.98 -17.58 -1.48
C THR A 70 -6.16 -17.56 0.03
N GLN A 71 -5.43 -16.68 0.72
CA GLN A 71 -5.56 -16.52 2.17
C GLN A 71 -5.52 -15.04 2.58
N PRO A 72 -6.52 -14.58 3.36
CA PRO A 72 -6.52 -13.24 3.94
C PRO A 72 -5.52 -13.14 5.11
N GLY A 73 -5.16 -11.91 5.47
CA GLY A 73 -4.29 -11.60 6.62
C GLY A 73 -3.69 -10.22 6.50
N SER A 74 -2.77 -9.89 7.42
CA SER A 74 -2.15 -8.56 7.44
C SER A 74 -0.69 -8.62 7.87
N ILE A 75 0.13 -7.73 7.31
CA ILE A 75 1.56 -7.64 7.59
C ILE A 75 2.09 -6.22 7.34
N LEU A 76 3.19 -5.86 8.00
CA LEU A 76 3.96 -4.65 7.72
C LEU A 76 5.24 -5.01 6.98
N LEU A 77 5.52 -4.30 5.88
CA LEU A 77 6.79 -4.39 5.15
C LEU A 77 7.43 -3.00 5.03
N GLU A 78 8.76 -2.93 5.18
CA GLU A 78 9.49 -1.68 4.98
C GLU A 78 9.30 -1.19 3.53
N ALA A 79 8.78 0.04 3.39
CA ALA A 79 8.22 0.54 2.15
C ALA A 79 9.23 0.60 0.99
N ASN A 80 10.39 1.23 1.24
CA ASN A 80 11.38 1.45 0.17
C ASN A 80 12.00 0.14 -0.29
N PHE A 81 12.38 -0.72 0.67
CA PHE A 81 12.98 -2.01 0.35
C PHE A 81 11.99 -2.91 -0.39
N PHE A 82 10.75 -3.00 0.10
CA PHE A 82 9.71 -3.81 -0.53
C PHE A 82 9.41 -3.35 -1.96
N ILE A 83 9.23 -2.04 -2.18
CA ILE A 83 8.98 -1.47 -3.52
C ILE A 83 10.15 -1.75 -4.46
N ASN A 84 11.39 -1.56 -3.99
CA ASN A 84 12.59 -1.83 -4.80
C ASN A 84 12.67 -3.31 -5.21
N VAL A 85 12.37 -4.22 -4.27
CA VAL A 85 12.33 -5.66 -4.56
C VAL A 85 11.26 -5.98 -5.59
N VAL A 86 10.01 -5.55 -5.39
CA VAL A 86 8.91 -5.78 -6.36
C VAL A 86 9.26 -5.19 -7.73
N SER A 87 9.87 -4.01 -7.76
CA SER A 87 10.29 -3.34 -8.99
C SER A 87 11.33 -4.13 -9.79
N SER A 88 12.25 -4.82 -9.09
CA SER A 88 13.33 -5.61 -9.69
C SER A 88 12.91 -6.98 -10.22
N LEU A 89 11.74 -7.47 -9.84
CA LEU A 89 11.26 -8.79 -10.28
C LEU A 89 10.95 -8.80 -11.77
N PRO A 90 11.28 -9.89 -12.49
CA PRO A 90 11.29 -9.91 -13.96
C PRO A 90 9.92 -10.08 -14.60
N ASP A 91 8.98 -10.77 -13.94
CA ASP A 91 7.75 -11.23 -14.58
C ASP A 91 6.55 -10.29 -14.33
N VAL A 92 5.48 -10.51 -15.12
CA VAL A 92 4.23 -9.73 -15.05
C VAL A 92 3.41 -10.12 -13.82
N THR A 93 3.43 -11.40 -13.42
CA THR A 93 2.70 -11.91 -12.26
C THR A 93 3.60 -12.00 -11.05
N LEU A 94 3.12 -11.45 -9.94
CA LEU A 94 3.72 -11.54 -8.61
C LEU A 94 2.87 -12.45 -7.73
N THR A 95 3.49 -13.46 -7.12
CA THR A 95 2.89 -14.22 -6.03
C THR A 95 3.50 -13.76 -4.71
N PHE A 96 2.63 -13.49 -3.75
CA PHE A 96 2.97 -13.08 -2.39
C PHE A 96 2.47 -14.17 -1.43
N GLU A 97 3.37 -14.73 -0.64
CA GLU A 97 3.08 -15.83 0.27
C GLU A 97 3.80 -15.63 1.61
N GLU A 98 3.07 -15.55 2.71
CA GLU A 98 3.65 -15.61 4.03
C GLU A 98 3.91 -17.08 4.39
N ILE A 99 5.19 -17.49 4.43
CA ILE A 99 5.62 -18.87 4.66
C ILE A 99 5.81 -19.21 6.14
N GLU A 100 6.23 -18.23 6.93
CA GLU A 100 6.40 -18.30 8.39
C GLU A 100 5.93 -16.97 9.00
N GLN A 101 5.88 -16.89 10.32
CA GLN A 101 5.46 -15.67 11.02
C GLN A 101 6.31 -14.47 10.57
N TYR A 102 5.69 -13.55 9.87
CA TYR A 102 6.28 -12.34 9.29
C TYR A 102 7.38 -12.58 8.24
N GLN A 103 7.51 -13.78 7.69
CA GLN A 103 8.37 -14.05 6.55
C GLN A 103 7.54 -14.19 5.27
N VAL A 104 7.81 -13.33 4.32
CA VAL A 104 7.10 -13.26 3.05
C VAL A 104 8.01 -13.73 1.92
N LEU A 105 7.56 -14.72 1.18
CA LEU A 105 8.16 -15.18 -0.05
C LEU A 105 7.46 -14.50 -1.24
N LEU A 106 8.23 -13.75 -2.01
CA LEU A 106 7.81 -13.17 -3.29
C LEU A 106 8.30 -14.05 -4.42
N LYS A 107 7.40 -14.48 -5.30
CA LYS A 107 7.74 -15.26 -6.50
C LYS A 107 7.33 -14.52 -7.76
N SER A 108 8.21 -14.51 -8.75
CA SER A 108 7.94 -13.94 -10.07
C SER A 108 8.73 -14.72 -11.12
N GLY A 109 8.05 -15.55 -11.91
CA GLY A 109 8.69 -16.51 -12.82
C GLY A 109 9.59 -17.50 -12.07
N LYS A 110 10.89 -17.44 -12.33
CA LYS A 110 11.91 -18.27 -11.66
C LYS A 110 12.59 -17.57 -10.47
N SER A 111 12.24 -16.32 -10.22
CA SER A 111 12.84 -15.53 -9.14
C SER A 111 12.05 -15.69 -7.87
N GLU A 112 12.75 -15.93 -6.77
CA GLU A 112 12.20 -16.05 -5.42
C GLU A 112 13.02 -15.19 -4.48
N ILE A 113 12.34 -14.35 -3.68
CA ILE A 113 12.98 -13.47 -2.70
C ILE A 113 12.19 -13.54 -1.40
N THR A 114 12.88 -13.77 -0.29
CA THR A 114 12.26 -13.76 1.04
C THR A 114 12.50 -12.42 1.73
N LEU A 115 11.44 -11.84 2.26
CA LEU A 115 11.43 -10.60 3.02
C LEU A 115 11.00 -10.86 4.46
N LYS A 116 11.53 -10.05 5.39
CA LYS A 116 11.09 -10.05 6.78
C LYS A 116 10.15 -8.88 7.02
N GLY A 117 8.93 -9.17 7.41
CA GLY A 117 7.94 -8.20 7.84
C GLY A 117 7.89 -8.03 9.35
N LYS A 118 6.86 -7.31 9.81
CA LYS A 118 6.55 -7.07 11.21
C LYS A 118 5.06 -7.23 11.46
N ASP A 119 4.72 -7.35 12.75
CA ASP A 119 3.34 -7.43 13.20
C ASP A 119 2.58 -6.14 12.91
N VAL A 120 1.39 -6.29 12.34
CA VAL A 120 0.49 -5.17 12.04
C VAL A 120 0.02 -4.43 13.28
N GLU A 121 -0.03 -5.08 14.44
CA GLU A 121 -0.42 -4.45 15.70
C GLU A 121 0.54 -3.35 16.15
N GLN A 122 1.77 -3.34 15.63
CA GLN A 122 2.74 -2.27 15.88
C GLN A 122 2.43 -0.99 15.11
N TYR A 123 1.54 -1.05 14.09
CA TYR A 123 1.19 0.12 13.30
C TYR A 123 0.17 0.98 14.04
N PRO A 124 0.40 2.30 14.18
CA PRO A 124 -0.55 3.17 14.84
C PRO A 124 -1.93 3.13 14.18
N ARG A 125 -2.98 3.13 14.98
CA ARG A 125 -4.34 3.26 14.44
C ARG A 125 -4.49 4.62 13.79
N ILE A 126 -4.88 4.61 12.52
CA ILE A 126 -5.25 5.83 11.81
C ILE A 126 -6.65 6.20 12.24
N GLN A 127 -6.84 7.45 12.66
CA GLN A 127 -8.17 7.92 13.03
C GLN A 127 -9.05 7.96 11.79
N GLU A 128 -10.13 7.20 11.82
CA GLU A 128 -11.19 7.32 10.83
C GLU A 128 -11.89 8.68 11.03
N VAL A 129 -12.10 9.39 9.94
CA VAL A 129 -12.87 10.63 9.96
C VAL A 129 -14.34 10.27 9.80
N ASP A 130 -15.07 10.22 10.92
CA ASP A 130 -16.52 10.12 10.90
C ASP A 130 -17.12 11.40 10.31
N SER A 131 -17.33 11.40 9.00
CA SER A 131 -18.04 12.49 8.33
C SER A 131 -19.52 12.18 8.30
N LEU A 132 -20.28 12.90 9.12
CA LEU A 132 -21.74 12.82 9.14
C LEU A 132 -22.39 13.36 7.85
N THR A 133 -21.67 14.18 7.09
CA THR A 133 -22.16 14.84 5.87
C THR A 133 -21.05 14.87 4.80
N PRO A 134 -20.97 13.88 3.89
CA PRO A 134 -19.99 13.90 2.81
C PRO A 134 -20.31 15.01 1.80
N LEU A 135 -19.28 15.76 1.40
CA LEU A 135 -19.36 16.69 0.28
C LEU A 135 -18.92 15.97 -0.99
N LEU A 136 -19.84 15.85 -1.96
CA LEU A 136 -19.52 15.30 -3.27
C LEU A 136 -19.08 16.42 -4.21
N MET A 137 -17.92 16.24 -4.85
CA MET A 137 -17.35 17.22 -5.78
C MET A 137 -16.74 16.50 -6.97
N ASP A 138 -16.88 17.08 -8.16
CA ASP A 138 -16.19 16.58 -9.36
C ASP A 138 -14.67 16.67 -9.20
N THR A 139 -13.96 15.61 -9.59
CA THR A 139 -12.50 15.51 -9.44
C THR A 139 -11.76 16.63 -10.20
N LYS A 140 -12.25 17.06 -11.36
CA LYS A 140 -11.63 18.13 -12.16
C LYS A 140 -11.75 19.47 -11.45
N VAL A 141 -12.93 19.73 -10.85
CA VAL A 141 -13.17 20.95 -10.07
C VAL A 141 -12.25 20.99 -8.85
N LEU A 142 -12.16 19.89 -8.09
CA LEU A 142 -11.25 19.80 -6.94
C LEU A 142 -9.78 20.03 -7.34
N LYS A 143 -9.33 19.40 -8.42
CA LYS A 143 -7.96 19.61 -8.94
C LYS A 143 -7.70 21.06 -9.33
N SER A 144 -8.66 21.73 -9.97
CA SER A 144 -8.55 23.15 -10.35
C SER A 144 -8.40 24.04 -9.12
N ILE A 145 -9.27 23.85 -8.12
CA ILE A 145 -9.22 24.60 -6.85
C ILE A 145 -7.87 24.42 -6.16
N ILE A 146 -7.36 23.19 -6.07
CA ILE A 146 -6.05 22.91 -5.48
C ILE A 146 -4.93 23.60 -6.28
N ALA A 147 -4.95 23.53 -7.60
CA ALA A 147 -3.94 24.14 -8.45
C ALA A 147 -3.93 25.68 -8.32
N GLU A 148 -5.10 26.30 -8.21
CA GLU A 148 -5.26 27.75 -8.09
C GLU A 148 -4.89 28.29 -6.70
N THR A 149 -4.83 27.46 -5.68
CA THR A 149 -4.57 27.88 -4.30
C THR A 149 -3.22 27.41 -3.75
N SER A 150 -2.70 26.29 -4.26
CA SER A 150 -1.49 25.64 -3.71
C SER A 150 -0.22 26.51 -3.80
N PHE A 151 -0.13 27.43 -4.77
CA PHE A 151 1.03 28.31 -4.91
C PHE A 151 1.19 29.28 -3.71
N ALA A 152 0.10 29.59 -3.00
CA ALA A 152 0.11 30.45 -1.82
C ALA A 152 0.36 29.67 -0.51
N ALA A 153 0.41 28.34 -0.57
CA ALA A 153 0.67 27.52 0.60
C ALA A 153 2.17 27.53 0.95
N SER A 154 2.49 27.74 2.24
CA SER A 154 3.86 27.64 2.72
C SER A 154 4.40 26.22 2.63
N THR A 155 5.65 26.07 2.23
CA THR A 155 6.38 24.79 2.19
C THR A 155 7.30 24.59 3.39
N GLN A 156 7.08 25.32 4.49
CA GLN A 156 7.87 25.16 5.72
C GLN A 156 7.52 23.90 6.48
#